data_e57fd03d24e2457f581435ea4dcb144f
#
_entry.id   e57fd03d24e2457f581435ea4dcb144f
#
_cell.length_a   1.000
_cell.length_b   1.000
_cell.length_c   1.000
_cell.angle_alpha   90.00
_cell.angle_beta   90.00
_cell.angle_gamma   90.00
#
_symmetry.space_group_name_H-M   'P 1'
#
loop_
_entity.id
_entity.type
_entity.pdbx_description
1 polymer ?
#
loop_
_entity_poly.entity_id
_entity_poly.type
_entity_poly.pdbx_seq_one_letter_code
_entity_poly.pdbx_strand_id
1 'polypeptide(L)'
;MRTIKYFDKEISVDEFIKQQIIRNDGTRSLVYKHKLVEECEKRNIKTAVTSTKEQLTELLADSGMSYKELADRYGIGVTSKNYQEAFGITHKQVKKLEKKGILKVVGNYEFRAYGRVLKAPLYDAYQFAMIADETVKEIWKDGIVNMAHHNKVKK
;
A
#
# COMPACT_ATOMS: atom_id res chain seq x y z
N MET A 1 11.61 3.65 -11.46
CA MET A 1 10.68 3.36 -10.36
C MET A 1 9.40 4.17 -10.54
N ARG A 2 8.26 3.51 -10.43
CA ARG A 2 6.96 4.15 -10.64
C ARG A 2 6.64 5.07 -9.47
N THR A 3 6.00 6.23 -9.75
CA THR A 3 5.48 7.13 -8.72
C THR A 3 4.09 6.69 -8.29
N ILE A 4 3.64 7.21 -7.15
CA ILE A 4 2.32 6.92 -6.61
C ILE A 4 1.51 8.21 -6.58
N LYS A 5 0.28 8.12 -7.03
CA LYS A 5 -0.63 9.28 -7.01
C LYS A 5 -1.14 9.50 -5.60
N TYR A 6 -0.91 10.68 -5.05
CA TYR A 6 -1.37 11.12 -3.75
C TYR A 6 -2.12 12.44 -3.91
N PHE A 7 -3.44 12.39 -3.78
CA PHE A 7 -4.33 13.47 -4.18
C PHE A 7 -4.09 13.82 -5.65
N ASP A 8 -3.71 15.05 -5.97
CA ASP A 8 -3.47 15.48 -7.35
C ASP A 8 -2.00 15.43 -7.75
N LYS A 9 -1.13 14.91 -6.89
CA LYS A 9 0.32 14.89 -7.13
C LYS A 9 0.83 13.46 -7.27
N GLU A 10 1.88 13.31 -8.06
CA GLU A 10 2.63 12.06 -8.13
C GLU A 10 3.89 12.21 -7.30
N ILE A 11 4.08 11.31 -6.34
CA ILE A 11 5.19 11.34 -5.41
C ILE A 11 5.94 10.01 -5.42
N SER A 12 7.16 10.02 -4.88
CA SER A 12 7.96 8.80 -4.76
C SER A 12 7.32 7.85 -3.74
N VAL A 13 7.68 6.57 -3.81
CA VAL A 13 7.17 5.57 -2.88
C VAL A 13 7.56 5.93 -1.43
N ASP A 14 8.79 6.40 -1.20
CA ASP A 14 9.23 6.80 0.14
C ASP A 14 8.39 7.98 0.67
N GLU A 15 8.16 8.98 -0.16
CA GLU A 15 7.34 10.12 0.23
C GLU A 15 5.89 9.71 0.48
N PHE A 16 5.36 8.78 -0.31
CA PHE A 16 4.03 8.22 -0.10
C PHE A 16 3.91 7.57 1.28
N ILE A 17 4.88 6.72 1.65
CA ILE A 17 4.89 6.08 2.96
C ILE A 17 4.96 7.11 4.07
N LYS A 18 5.85 8.11 3.93
CA LYS A 18 5.97 9.19 4.91
C LYS A 18 4.63 9.92 5.09
N GLN A 19 3.97 10.28 3.99
CA GLN A 19 2.68 10.97 4.03
C GLN A 19 1.59 10.15 4.70
N GLN A 20 1.58 8.84 4.49
CA GLN A 20 0.62 7.96 5.14
C GLN A 20 0.84 7.89 6.66
N ILE A 21 2.09 7.95 7.10
CA ILE A 21 2.42 7.95 8.53
C ILE A 21 2.01 9.26 9.19
N ILE A 22 2.41 10.39 8.60
CA ILE A 22 2.20 11.71 9.19
C ILE A 22 0.80 12.29 8.94
N ARG A 23 -0.03 11.58 8.21
CA ARG A 23 -1.36 12.04 7.79
C ARG A 23 -2.18 12.59 8.96
N ASN A 24 -2.66 13.80 8.80
CA ASN A 24 -3.42 14.50 9.83
C ASN A 24 -4.48 15.40 9.19
N ASP A 25 -5.20 14.86 8.22
CA ASP A 25 -6.18 15.58 7.40
C ASP A 25 -7.62 15.46 7.90
N GLY A 26 -7.78 15.14 9.17
CA GLY A 26 -9.10 14.91 9.77
C GLY A 26 -9.60 13.49 9.58
N THR A 27 -8.91 12.66 8.81
CA THR A 27 -9.23 11.25 8.69
C THR A 27 -8.48 10.45 9.74
N ARG A 28 -8.93 9.21 9.97
CA ARG A 28 -8.29 8.33 10.94
C ARG A 28 -6.88 7.97 10.47
N SER A 29 -5.89 8.27 11.29
CA SER A 29 -4.51 7.95 10.98
C SER A 29 -4.28 6.43 10.98
N LEU A 30 -3.50 5.93 10.03
CA LEU A 30 -3.09 4.52 9.98
C LEU A 30 -2.05 4.21 11.06
N VAL A 31 -1.27 5.21 11.48
CA VAL A 31 -0.21 5.04 12.48
C VAL A 31 -0.41 6.07 13.58
N TYR A 32 -0.58 5.58 14.81
CA TYR A 32 -0.70 6.47 15.97
C TYR A 32 0.68 6.94 16.45
N LYS A 33 0.73 8.16 16.95
CA LYS A 33 1.96 8.76 17.46
C LYS A 33 2.65 7.88 18.51
N HIS A 34 1.89 7.29 19.43
CA HIS A 34 2.46 6.46 20.49
C HIS A 34 3.20 5.23 19.96
N LYS A 35 2.80 4.72 18.80
CA LYS A 35 3.49 3.61 18.15
C LYS A 35 4.87 4.01 17.67
N LEU A 36 4.99 5.23 17.15
CA LEU A 36 6.28 5.77 16.72
C LEU A 36 7.20 6.02 17.91
N VAL A 37 6.63 6.53 19.01
CA VAL A 37 7.39 6.74 20.26
C VAL A 37 7.91 5.41 20.80
N GLU A 38 7.07 4.37 20.83
CA GLU A 38 7.46 3.03 21.26
C GLU A 38 8.64 2.49 20.44
N GLU A 39 8.58 2.67 19.11
CA GLU A 39 9.65 2.20 18.23
C GLU A 39 10.95 2.97 18.47
N CYS A 40 10.86 4.27 18.68
CA CYS A 40 12.02 5.09 19.05
C CYS A 40 12.65 4.62 20.35
N GLU A 41 11.83 4.33 21.37
CA GLU A 41 12.30 3.84 22.67
C GLU A 41 13.03 2.50 22.52
N LYS A 42 12.51 1.59 21.71
CA LYS A 42 13.15 0.29 21.45
C LYS A 42 14.52 0.46 20.80
N ARG A 43 14.73 1.54 20.07
CA ARG A 43 15.98 1.83 19.38
C ARG A 43 16.88 2.77 20.16
N ASN A 44 16.52 3.08 21.42
CA ASN A 44 17.24 4.01 22.28
C ASN A 44 17.36 5.41 21.68
N ILE A 45 16.35 5.86 20.98
CA ILE A 45 16.27 7.19 20.40
C ILE A 45 15.50 8.08 21.39
N LYS A 46 16.09 9.20 21.76
CA LYS A 46 15.44 10.17 22.66
C LYS A 46 14.37 10.94 21.88
N THR A 47 13.18 11.04 22.49
CA THR A 47 12.07 11.81 21.93
C THR A 47 11.61 12.83 22.96
N ALA A 48 10.95 13.89 22.47
CA ALA A 48 10.31 14.87 23.36
C ALA A 48 8.80 14.65 23.33
N VAL A 49 8.12 15.03 24.40
CA VAL A 49 6.65 14.97 24.47
C VAL A 49 6.02 15.78 23.34
N THR A 50 6.70 16.85 22.94
CA THR A 50 6.27 17.74 21.86
C THR A 50 6.65 17.27 20.47
N SER A 51 7.36 16.14 20.32
CA SER A 51 7.75 15.62 19.02
C SER A 51 6.52 15.31 18.16
N THR A 52 6.55 15.75 16.91
CA THR A 52 5.47 15.46 15.95
C THR A 52 5.69 14.09 15.31
N LYS A 53 4.66 13.55 14.68
CA LYS A 53 4.78 12.29 13.92
C LYS A 53 5.85 12.42 12.84
N GLU A 54 5.93 13.55 12.17
CA GLU A 54 6.94 13.81 11.16
C GLU A 54 8.36 13.74 11.74
N GLN A 55 8.58 14.42 12.88
CA GLN A 55 9.87 14.38 13.58
C GLN A 55 10.24 12.97 14.02
N LEU A 56 9.29 12.22 14.57
CA LEU A 56 9.52 10.83 15.00
C LEU A 56 9.88 9.93 13.82
N THR A 57 9.17 10.11 12.70
CA THR A 57 9.44 9.35 11.49
C THR A 57 10.83 9.63 10.95
N GLU A 58 11.25 10.89 10.95
CA GLU A 58 12.59 11.30 10.52
C GLU A 58 13.67 10.73 11.44
N LEU A 59 13.44 10.72 12.75
CA LEU A 59 14.38 10.11 13.70
C LEU A 59 14.57 8.62 13.43
N LEU A 60 13.48 7.90 13.13
CA LEU A 60 13.54 6.49 12.80
C LEU A 60 14.29 6.26 11.49
N ALA A 61 14.02 7.07 10.46
CA ALA A 61 14.71 6.99 9.19
C ALA A 61 16.20 7.25 9.35
N ASP A 62 16.58 8.27 10.12
CA ASP A 62 17.97 8.62 10.39
C ASP A 62 18.69 7.53 11.18
N SER A 63 17.98 6.76 11.99
CA SER A 63 18.56 5.64 12.75
C SER A 63 18.84 4.40 11.89
N GLY A 64 18.47 4.44 10.61
CA GLY A 64 18.66 3.34 9.67
C GLY A 64 17.43 2.51 9.36
N MET A 65 16.29 2.88 9.90
CA MET A 65 15.02 2.21 9.57
C MET A 65 14.46 2.77 8.26
N SER A 66 14.52 1.99 7.20
CA SER A 66 14.05 2.43 5.88
C SER A 66 12.53 2.63 5.87
N TYR A 67 12.05 3.44 4.93
CA TYR A 67 10.61 3.61 4.74
C TYR A 67 9.93 2.29 4.37
N LYS A 68 10.64 1.40 3.69
CA LYS A 68 10.13 0.05 3.41
C LYS A 68 9.89 -0.73 4.69
N GLU A 69 10.83 -0.66 5.64
CA GLU A 69 10.67 -1.32 6.94
C GLU A 69 9.52 -0.70 7.72
N LEU A 70 9.37 0.63 7.67
CA LEU A 70 8.25 1.32 8.30
C LEU A 70 6.91 0.88 7.70
N ALA A 71 6.86 0.77 6.38
CA ALA A 71 5.65 0.31 5.70
C ALA A 71 5.28 -1.12 6.10
N ASP A 72 6.26 -2.03 6.14
CA ASP A 72 6.03 -3.41 6.56
C ASP A 72 5.61 -3.50 8.04
N ARG A 73 6.25 -2.70 8.89
CA ARG A 73 5.97 -2.69 10.33
C ARG A 73 4.55 -2.23 10.64
N TYR A 74 4.09 -1.19 9.96
CA TYR A 74 2.80 -0.57 10.25
C TYR A 74 1.70 -0.92 9.27
N GLY A 75 1.98 -1.82 8.31
CA GLY A 75 0.97 -2.27 7.36
C GLY A 75 0.52 -1.20 6.38
N ILE A 76 1.45 -0.38 5.90
CA ILE A 76 1.17 0.72 4.97
C ILE A 76 1.42 0.27 3.55
N GLY A 77 0.46 0.51 2.67
CA GLY A 77 0.60 0.12 1.27
C GLY A 77 -0.36 0.87 0.36
N VAL A 78 -0.41 0.43 -0.88
CA VAL A 78 -1.30 1.00 -1.90
C VAL A 78 -2.58 0.18 -1.98
N THR A 79 -3.63 0.80 -2.52
CA THR A 79 -4.94 0.17 -2.65
C THR A 79 -5.10 -0.48 -4.02
N SER A 80 -6.16 -1.27 -4.17
CA SER A 80 -6.57 -1.80 -5.47
C SER A 80 -6.74 -0.69 -6.50
N LYS A 81 -7.28 0.46 -6.10
CA LYS A 81 -7.48 1.61 -6.98
C LYS A 81 -6.18 2.11 -7.59
N ASN A 82 -5.10 2.10 -6.83
CA ASN A 82 -3.78 2.47 -7.34
C ASN A 82 -3.36 1.56 -8.50
N TYR A 83 -3.57 0.24 -8.37
CA TYR A 83 -3.28 -0.72 -9.43
C TYR A 83 -4.20 -0.53 -10.63
N GLN A 84 -5.49 -0.31 -10.38
CA GLN A 84 -6.46 -0.09 -11.45
C GLN A 84 -6.09 1.11 -12.32
N GLU A 85 -5.74 2.22 -11.69
CA GLU A 85 -5.38 3.45 -12.39
C GLU A 85 -4.03 3.34 -13.10
N ALA A 86 -3.04 2.73 -12.45
CA ALA A 86 -1.69 2.64 -13.02
C ALA A 86 -1.60 1.68 -14.21
N PHE A 87 -2.35 0.58 -14.19
CA PHE A 87 -2.25 -0.48 -15.20
C PHE A 87 -3.48 -0.62 -16.07
N GLY A 88 -4.51 0.18 -15.85
CA GLY A 88 -5.74 0.10 -16.63
C GLY A 88 -6.47 -1.23 -16.46
N ILE A 89 -6.46 -1.80 -15.27
CA ILE A 89 -7.12 -3.07 -14.97
C ILE A 89 -8.30 -2.87 -14.03
N THR A 90 -9.13 -3.90 -13.91
CA THR A 90 -10.31 -3.87 -13.05
C THR A 90 -9.97 -4.36 -11.64
N HIS A 91 -10.87 -4.10 -10.69
CA HIS A 91 -10.74 -4.61 -9.33
C HIS A 91 -10.68 -6.14 -9.30
N LYS A 92 -11.46 -6.81 -10.14
CA LYS A 92 -11.44 -8.27 -10.26
C LYS A 92 -10.07 -8.78 -10.68
N GLN A 93 -9.42 -8.07 -11.60
CA GLN A 93 -8.08 -8.43 -12.07
C GLN A 93 -7.03 -8.23 -10.99
N VAL A 94 -7.16 -7.17 -10.19
CA VAL A 94 -6.29 -6.95 -9.02
C VAL A 94 -6.43 -8.10 -8.03
N LYS A 95 -7.67 -8.51 -7.74
CA LYS A 95 -7.96 -9.64 -6.84
C LYS A 95 -7.39 -10.94 -7.37
N LYS A 96 -7.41 -11.13 -8.68
CA LYS A 96 -6.84 -12.31 -9.31
C LYS A 96 -5.33 -12.35 -9.14
N LEU A 97 -4.66 -11.21 -9.30
CA LEU A 97 -3.21 -11.09 -9.07
C LEU A 97 -2.87 -11.42 -7.61
N GLU A 98 -3.67 -10.95 -6.67
CA GLU A 98 -3.50 -11.25 -5.25
C GLU A 98 -3.63 -12.76 -4.99
N LYS A 99 -4.67 -13.39 -5.54
CA LYS A 99 -4.91 -14.83 -5.37
C LYS A 99 -3.79 -15.68 -5.95
N LYS A 100 -3.17 -15.22 -7.03
CA LYS A 100 -2.04 -15.91 -7.65
C LYS A 100 -0.73 -15.74 -6.89
N GLY A 101 -0.75 -14.92 -5.84
CA GLY A 101 0.44 -14.63 -5.06
C GLY A 101 1.40 -13.65 -5.72
N ILE A 102 0.96 -12.97 -6.78
CA ILE A 102 1.78 -11.98 -7.48
C ILE A 102 1.86 -10.69 -6.67
N LEU A 103 0.75 -10.29 -6.04
CA LEU A 103 0.70 -9.09 -5.20
C LEU A 103 0.80 -9.46 -3.72
N LYS A 104 1.73 -8.82 -3.01
CA LYS A 104 1.91 -9.02 -1.58
C LYS A 104 1.00 -8.08 -0.80
N VAL A 105 0.19 -8.62 0.11
CA VAL A 105 -0.63 -7.85 1.02
C VAL A 105 0.20 -7.53 2.27
N VAL A 106 0.28 -6.26 2.64
CA VAL A 106 1.05 -5.82 3.81
C VAL A 106 0.16 -5.37 4.97
N GLY A 107 -1.11 -5.11 4.71
CA GLY A 107 -2.04 -4.66 5.74
C GLY A 107 -3.44 -4.56 5.19
N ASN A 108 -4.32 -3.95 5.98
CA ASN A 108 -5.72 -3.74 5.59
C ASN A 108 -6.15 -2.35 6.05
N TYR A 109 -7.12 -1.79 5.36
CA TYR A 109 -7.80 -0.59 5.84
C TYR A 109 -9.29 -0.88 6.00
N GLU A 110 -9.92 -0.18 6.94
CA GLU A 110 -11.33 -0.30 7.20
C GLU A 110 -12.09 0.84 6.57
N PHE A 111 -13.27 0.54 6.04
CA PHE A 111 -14.16 1.55 5.49
C PHE A 111 -15.60 1.13 5.77
N ARG A 112 -16.51 2.12 5.75
CA ARG A 112 -17.92 1.84 5.95
C ARG A 112 -18.65 1.86 4.62
N ALA A 113 -19.42 0.79 4.37
CA ALA A 113 -20.28 0.68 3.21
C ALA A 113 -21.47 -0.19 3.58
N TYR A 114 -22.64 0.18 3.11
CA TYR A 114 -23.91 -0.58 3.34
C TYR A 114 -24.18 -0.82 4.82
N GLY A 115 -23.87 0.16 5.69
CA GLY A 115 -24.08 0.04 7.12
C GLY A 115 -23.16 -0.91 7.85
N ARG A 116 -22.09 -1.39 7.18
CA ARG A 116 -21.11 -2.32 7.74
C ARG A 116 -19.71 -1.74 7.71
N VAL A 117 -18.88 -2.28 8.61
CA VAL A 117 -17.43 -2.02 8.54
C VAL A 117 -16.83 -3.14 7.70
N LEU A 118 -16.23 -2.76 6.60
CA LEU A 118 -15.57 -3.67 5.66
C LEU A 118 -14.06 -3.44 5.71
N LYS A 119 -13.31 -4.47 5.34
CA LYS A 119 -11.86 -4.39 5.24
C LYS A 119 -11.42 -4.60 3.80
N ALA A 120 -10.42 -3.83 3.38
CA ALA A 120 -9.81 -4.00 2.07
C ALA A 120 -8.30 -4.13 2.23
N PRO A 121 -7.64 -4.94 1.39
CA PRO A 121 -6.20 -5.14 1.52
C PRO A 121 -5.41 -3.93 1.07
N LEU A 122 -4.25 -3.75 1.71
CA LEU A 122 -3.22 -2.82 1.28
C LEU A 122 -2.07 -3.64 0.71
N TYR A 123 -1.63 -3.29 -0.49
CA TYR A 123 -0.57 -4.00 -1.20
C TYR A 123 0.76 -3.29 -1.02
N ASP A 124 1.85 -4.06 -1.04
CA ASP A 124 3.20 -3.54 -0.87
C ASP A 124 3.46 -2.40 -1.87
N ALA A 125 3.75 -1.19 -1.36
CA ALA A 125 3.98 0.00 -2.18
C ALA A 125 5.27 -0.10 -2.98
N TYR A 126 6.29 -0.76 -2.44
CA TYR A 126 7.57 -0.94 -3.13
C TYR A 126 7.43 -1.94 -4.27
N GLN A 127 6.65 -2.98 -4.08
CA GLN A 127 6.31 -3.89 -5.16
C GLN A 127 5.55 -3.15 -6.26
N PHE A 128 4.58 -2.31 -5.89
CA PHE A 128 3.83 -1.49 -6.85
C PHE A 128 4.76 -0.59 -7.67
N ALA A 129 5.74 0.03 -7.02
CA ALA A 129 6.69 0.92 -7.68
C ALA A 129 7.63 0.17 -8.63
N MET A 130 7.94 -1.08 -8.34
CA MET A 130 8.94 -1.89 -9.04
C MET A 130 8.37 -2.92 -10.01
N ILE A 131 7.11 -3.31 -9.84
CA ILE A 131 6.52 -4.39 -10.65
C ILE A 131 6.50 -4.04 -12.13
N ALA A 132 6.91 -4.98 -12.96
CA ALA A 132 6.94 -4.79 -14.41
C ALA A 132 5.52 -4.89 -14.99
N ASP A 133 5.25 -4.10 -16.03
CA ASP A 133 3.97 -4.16 -16.75
C ASP A 133 3.69 -5.57 -17.25
N GLU A 134 4.72 -6.26 -17.72
CA GLU A 134 4.61 -7.63 -18.24
C GLU A 134 4.09 -8.61 -17.18
N THR A 135 4.52 -8.43 -15.93
CA THR A 135 4.05 -9.27 -14.82
C THR A 135 2.56 -9.09 -14.58
N VAL A 136 2.10 -7.85 -14.64
CA VAL A 136 0.66 -7.53 -14.47
C VAL A 136 -0.13 -8.00 -15.68
N LYS A 137 0.42 -7.86 -16.87
CA LYS A 137 -0.23 -8.25 -18.12
C LYS A 137 -0.39 -9.76 -18.30
N GLU A 138 0.31 -10.58 -17.54
CA GLU A 138 0.11 -12.03 -17.57
C GLU A 138 -1.32 -12.42 -17.21
N ILE A 139 -2.00 -11.59 -16.43
CA ILE A 139 -3.40 -11.77 -16.10
C ILE A 139 -4.29 -11.73 -17.35
N TRP A 140 -3.89 -10.92 -18.34
CA TRP A 140 -4.62 -10.82 -19.61
C TRP A 140 -4.53 -12.11 -20.41
N LYS A 141 -3.35 -12.75 -20.43
CA LYS A 141 -3.15 -14.02 -21.12
C LYS A 141 -4.06 -15.09 -20.51
N ASP A 142 -4.07 -15.19 -19.19
CA ASP A 142 -4.94 -16.13 -18.48
C ASP A 142 -6.41 -15.84 -18.74
N GLY A 143 -6.79 -14.55 -18.74
CA GLY A 143 -8.14 -14.14 -19.05
C GLY A 143 -8.56 -14.52 -20.47
N ILE A 144 -7.69 -14.32 -21.44
CA ILE A 144 -7.93 -14.68 -22.83
C ILE A 144 -8.08 -16.21 -22.97
N VAL A 145 -7.19 -16.97 -22.38
CA VAL A 145 -7.26 -18.42 -22.41
C VAL A 145 -8.55 -18.92 -21.76
N ASN A 146 -8.90 -18.38 -20.61
CA ASN A 146 -10.14 -18.76 -19.92
C ASN A 146 -11.38 -18.40 -20.73
N MET A 147 -11.39 -17.24 -21.37
CA MET A 147 -12.49 -16.82 -22.24
C MET A 147 -12.63 -17.76 -23.45
N ALA A 148 -11.51 -18.12 -24.08
CA ALA A 148 -11.53 -19.03 -25.22
C ALA A 148 -12.06 -20.39 -24.83
N HIS A 149 -11.61 -20.93 -23.68
CA HIS A 149 -12.09 -22.19 -23.15
C HIS A 149 -13.58 -22.13 -22.81
N HIS A 150 -14.01 -21.05 -22.16
CA HIS A 150 -15.39 -20.83 -21.79
C HIS A 150 -16.30 -20.77 -23.04
N ASN A 151 -15.86 -20.08 -24.08
CA ASN A 151 -16.60 -20.00 -25.34
C ASN A 151 -16.73 -21.36 -26.02
N LYS A 152 -15.71 -22.19 -25.97
CA LYS A 152 -15.75 -23.57 -26.49
C LYS A 152 -16.75 -24.42 -25.71
N VAL A 153 -16.81 -24.28 -24.41
CA VAL A 153 -17.74 -25.01 -23.57
C VAL A 153 -19.19 -24.60 -23.84
N LYS A 154 -19.43 -23.32 -24.10
CA LYS A 154 -20.78 -22.80 -24.39
C LYS A 154 -21.29 -23.20 -25.76
N LYS A 155 -20.44 -23.55 -26.65
CA LYS A 155 -20.82 -24.02 -27.98
C LYS A 155 -21.15 -25.52 -27.95
#